data_8a8544dffcbee5d14a74cc1c2baab573
#
_entry.id   8a8544dffcbee5d14a74cc1c2baab573
#
_cell.length_a   1.000
_cell.length_b   1.000
_cell.length_c   1.000
_cell.angle_alpha   90.00
_cell.angle_beta   90.00
_cell.angle_gamma   90.00
#
_symmetry.space_group_name_H-M   'P 1'
#
loop_
_entity.id
_entity.type
_entity.pdbx_description
1 polymer ?
#
loop_
_entity_poly.entity_id
_entity_poly.type
_entity_poly.pdbx_seq_one_letter_code
_entity_poly.pdbx_strand_id
1 'polypeptide(L)'
;MLELNKVNAGYGKFQALYDISMQVNAGEAVAVIGANGAGKTTLLRAISGLLPLSGGTMTMNGQDLTAMPAHKIIETGIAHVPENRRLFARLSVEDNLKMGAYMPSARRIFKDRLDYVYELFPRLHERRKQLAGTMSGGEQQMCAIGRALISEPKLVLLDEPSMGLAPVIVQQVFDLVRRIRSEGYTVLIVEQNVSQVLKVVDRAYLLEVGRMETSGSAAELANSDDIRKAYMGI
;
A
#
# COMPACT_ATOMS: atom_id res chain seq x y z
N MET A 1 -10.54 11.24 -3.39
CA MET A 1 -10.30 10.17 -4.35
C MET A 1 -10.86 8.84 -3.87
N LEU A 2 -10.35 8.25 -2.79
CA LEU A 2 -10.94 7.09 -2.10
C LEU A 2 -11.69 7.57 -0.87
N GLU A 3 -12.90 7.06 -0.65
CA GLU A 3 -13.74 7.37 0.51
C GLU A 3 -14.34 6.10 1.10
N LEU A 4 -14.18 5.92 2.40
CA LEU A 4 -14.81 4.88 3.19
C LEU A 4 -15.77 5.52 4.19
N ASN A 5 -17.01 5.03 4.27
CA ASN A 5 -18.02 5.52 5.19
C ASN A 5 -18.60 4.36 5.99
N LYS A 6 -18.29 4.33 7.29
CA LYS A 6 -18.72 3.31 8.27
C LYS A 6 -18.50 1.89 7.78
N VAL A 7 -17.34 1.64 7.16
CA VAL A 7 -16.99 0.31 6.63
C VAL A 7 -16.80 -0.67 7.76
N ASN A 8 -17.46 -1.83 7.63
CA ASN A 8 -17.35 -2.97 8.51
C ASN A 8 -16.85 -4.17 7.70
N ALA A 9 -15.91 -4.94 8.23
CA ALA A 9 -15.39 -6.14 7.58
C ALA A 9 -14.82 -7.13 8.61
N GLY A 10 -14.77 -8.42 8.23
CA GLY A 10 -14.24 -9.44 9.11
C GLY A 10 -14.10 -10.81 8.44
N TYR A 11 -13.71 -11.80 9.21
CA TYR A 11 -13.43 -13.16 8.76
C TYR A 11 -14.44 -14.12 9.38
N GLY A 12 -15.40 -14.59 8.59
CA GLY A 12 -16.49 -15.44 9.09
C GLY A 12 -17.29 -14.74 10.18
N LYS A 13 -17.27 -15.26 11.42
CA LYS A 13 -17.94 -14.64 12.57
C LYS A 13 -17.10 -13.60 13.31
N PHE A 14 -15.82 -13.48 12.99
CA PHE A 14 -14.93 -12.54 13.65
C PHE A 14 -14.94 -11.21 12.89
N GLN A 15 -15.50 -10.16 13.49
CA GLN A 15 -15.43 -8.81 12.97
C GLN A 15 -14.06 -8.19 13.32
N ALA A 16 -13.40 -7.60 12.36
CA ALA A 16 -12.06 -7.03 12.50
C ALA A 16 -12.01 -5.52 12.27
N LEU A 17 -13.00 -4.96 11.56
CA LEU A 17 -13.13 -3.52 11.31
C LEU A 17 -14.52 -3.06 11.72
N TYR A 18 -14.60 -1.95 12.44
CA TYR A 18 -15.82 -1.40 13.01
C TYR A 18 -15.98 0.05 12.59
N ASP A 19 -16.99 0.35 11.76
CA ASP A 19 -17.39 1.69 11.34
C ASP A 19 -16.24 2.58 10.83
N ILE A 20 -15.34 1.99 10.06
CA ILE A 20 -14.20 2.69 9.51
C ILE A 20 -14.65 3.78 8.54
N SER A 21 -14.30 5.03 8.88
CA SER A 21 -14.51 6.18 7.99
C SER A 21 -13.18 6.87 7.76
N MET A 22 -12.78 6.98 6.47
CA MET A 22 -11.54 7.63 6.08
C MET A 22 -11.60 8.12 4.64
N GLN A 23 -10.70 9.04 4.31
CA GLN A 23 -10.60 9.63 2.99
C GLN A 23 -9.13 9.72 2.56
N VAL A 24 -8.86 9.47 1.29
CA VAL A 24 -7.56 9.69 0.64
C VAL A 24 -7.79 10.58 -0.59
N ASN A 25 -7.14 11.73 -0.66
CA ASN A 25 -7.26 12.65 -1.79
C ASN A 25 -6.30 12.25 -2.93
N ALA A 26 -6.57 12.73 -4.15
CA ALA A 26 -5.67 12.49 -5.28
C ALA A 26 -4.30 13.16 -5.06
N GLY A 27 -3.22 12.43 -5.36
CA GLY A 27 -1.84 12.91 -5.18
C GLY A 27 -1.38 12.98 -3.72
N GLU A 28 -2.19 12.51 -2.77
CA GLU A 28 -1.88 12.50 -1.34
C GLU A 28 -1.22 11.18 -0.93
N ALA A 29 -0.26 11.24 -0.02
CA ALA A 29 0.23 10.08 0.71
C ALA A 29 -0.40 10.04 2.11
N VAL A 30 -1.15 8.99 2.40
CA VAL A 30 -1.84 8.79 3.67
C VAL A 30 -1.33 7.53 4.35
N ALA A 31 -1.07 7.59 5.65
CA ALA A 31 -0.77 6.41 6.45
C ALA A 31 -1.97 5.95 7.28
N VAL A 32 -2.08 4.63 7.49
CA VAL A 32 -2.84 4.07 8.62
C VAL A 32 -1.83 3.40 9.54
N ILE A 33 -1.68 3.99 10.72
CA ILE A 33 -0.73 3.54 11.74
C ILE A 33 -1.47 2.78 12.84
N GLY A 34 -0.76 1.89 13.53
CA GLY A 34 -1.33 1.12 14.63
C GLY A 34 -0.50 -0.13 14.95
N ALA A 35 -0.75 -0.72 16.10
CA ALA A 35 -0.09 -1.95 16.54
C ALA A 35 -0.38 -3.16 15.64
N ASN A 36 0.38 -4.25 15.83
CA ASN A 36 0.06 -5.53 15.20
C ASN A 36 -1.31 -6.02 15.67
N GLY A 37 -2.12 -6.51 14.72
CA GLY A 37 -3.48 -6.94 15.01
C GLY A 37 -4.52 -5.81 15.07
N ALA A 38 -4.15 -4.53 14.88
CA ALA A 38 -5.10 -3.42 14.87
C ALA A 38 -6.13 -3.47 13.73
N GLY A 39 -5.88 -4.24 12.66
CA GLY A 39 -6.78 -4.36 11.50
C GLY A 39 -6.23 -3.74 10.22
N LYS A 40 -4.97 -3.27 10.18
CA LYS A 40 -4.34 -2.58 9.04
C LYS A 40 -4.39 -3.37 7.73
N THR A 41 -3.87 -4.61 7.73
CA THR A 41 -3.93 -5.52 6.56
C THR A 41 -5.39 -5.85 6.19
N THR A 42 -6.28 -5.99 7.18
CA THR A 42 -7.71 -6.23 6.94
C THR A 42 -8.34 -5.06 6.18
N LEU A 43 -7.99 -3.83 6.53
CA LEU A 43 -8.44 -2.63 5.83
C LEU A 43 -7.98 -2.62 4.37
N LEU A 44 -6.70 -2.90 4.09
CA LEU A 44 -6.21 -2.96 2.70
C LEU A 44 -6.85 -4.09 1.91
N ARG A 45 -7.12 -5.24 2.54
CA ARG A 45 -7.86 -6.35 1.90
C ARG A 45 -9.29 -5.97 1.58
N ALA A 46 -9.97 -5.23 2.47
CA ALA A 46 -11.31 -4.70 2.21
C ALA A 46 -11.29 -3.73 1.04
N ILE A 47 -10.35 -2.76 1.01
CA ILE A 47 -10.22 -1.78 -0.08
C ILE A 47 -9.93 -2.46 -1.43
N SER A 48 -9.12 -3.52 -1.45
CA SER A 48 -8.79 -4.26 -2.67
C SER A 48 -9.81 -5.34 -3.06
N GLY A 49 -10.94 -5.45 -2.34
CA GLY A 49 -12.00 -6.43 -2.60
C GLY A 49 -11.62 -7.88 -2.31
N LEU A 50 -10.49 -8.10 -1.61
CA LEU A 50 -10.06 -9.43 -1.16
C LEU A 50 -10.81 -9.87 0.10
N LEU A 51 -11.51 -8.97 0.74
CA LEU A 51 -12.39 -9.22 1.88
C LEU A 51 -13.70 -8.46 1.65
N PRO A 52 -14.85 -9.14 1.63
CA PRO A 52 -16.14 -8.47 1.45
C PRO A 52 -16.48 -7.59 2.64
N LEU A 53 -17.16 -6.48 2.38
CA LEU A 53 -17.71 -5.62 3.43
C LEU A 53 -18.95 -6.26 4.02
N SER A 54 -19.11 -6.17 5.34
CA SER A 54 -20.35 -6.56 6.06
C SER A 54 -21.26 -5.36 6.31
N GLY A 55 -20.80 -4.13 6.08
CA GLY A 55 -21.56 -2.89 6.22
C GLY A 55 -20.77 -1.68 5.77
N GLY A 56 -21.44 -0.54 5.64
CA GLY A 56 -20.84 0.70 5.14
C GLY A 56 -20.72 0.76 3.62
N THR A 57 -20.07 1.79 3.14
CA THR A 57 -19.86 2.05 1.70
C THR A 57 -18.42 2.45 1.40
N MET A 58 -17.97 2.13 0.20
CA MET A 58 -16.64 2.49 -0.29
C MET A 58 -16.74 3.01 -1.72
N THR A 59 -16.16 4.16 -1.99
CA THR A 59 -16.14 4.76 -3.33
C THR A 59 -14.74 5.18 -3.74
N MET A 60 -14.47 5.15 -5.05
CA MET A 60 -13.26 5.72 -5.64
C MET A 60 -13.62 6.59 -6.85
N ASN A 61 -13.27 7.87 -6.80
CA ASN A 61 -13.63 8.87 -7.81
C ASN A 61 -15.15 8.87 -8.12
N GLY A 62 -15.99 8.70 -7.09
CA GLY A 62 -17.44 8.62 -7.23
C GLY A 62 -17.99 7.26 -7.71
N GLN A 63 -17.12 6.32 -8.07
CA GLN A 63 -17.51 4.96 -8.43
C GLN A 63 -17.68 4.12 -7.15
N ASP A 64 -18.83 3.44 -7.01
CA ASP A 64 -19.08 2.53 -5.90
C ASP A 64 -18.25 1.25 -6.04
N LEU A 65 -17.47 0.93 -5.01
CA LEU A 65 -16.65 -0.26 -4.90
C LEU A 65 -17.20 -1.27 -3.87
N THR A 66 -18.26 -0.93 -3.16
CA THR A 66 -18.74 -1.64 -1.95
C THR A 66 -18.93 -3.15 -2.15
N ALA A 67 -19.55 -3.55 -3.27
CA ALA A 67 -19.77 -4.95 -3.61
C ALA A 67 -18.94 -5.41 -4.82
N MET A 68 -17.95 -4.59 -5.25
CA MET A 68 -17.17 -4.87 -6.44
C MET A 68 -16.16 -5.99 -6.17
N PRO A 69 -16.07 -7.03 -7.01
CA PRO A 69 -15.10 -8.10 -6.83
C PRO A 69 -13.68 -7.62 -7.12
N ALA A 70 -12.66 -8.21 -6.48
CA ALA A 70 -11.27 -7.79 -6.56
C ALA A 70 -10.74 -7.60 -7.99
N HIS A 71 -11.11 -8.50 -8.93
CA HIS A 71 -10.68 -8.40 -10.33
C HIS A 71 -11.28 -7.19 -11.07
N LYS A 72 -12.36 -6.59 -10.56
CA LYS A 72 -12.94 -5.34 -11.08
C LYS A 72 -12.37 -4.11 -10.36
N ILE A 73 -12.03 -4.24 -9.08
CA ILE A 73 -11.39 -3.15 -8.33
C ILE A 73 -10.04 -2.76 -8.97
N ILE A 74 -9.26 -3.72 -9.44
CA ILE A 74 -8.00 -3.42 -10.14
C ILE A 74 -8.21 -2.57 -11.41
N GLU A 75 -9.36 -2.71 -12.09
CA GLU A 75 -9.71 -1.91 -13.27
C GLU A 75 -9.94 -0.43 -12.94
N THR A 76 -10.24 -0.10 -11.69
CA THR A 76 -10.41 1.29 -11.23
C THR A 76 -9.09 2.03 -11.04
N GLY A 77 -7.97 1.30 -11.08
CA GLY A 77 -6.62 1.83 -10.90
C GLY A 77 -6.08 1.68 -9.48
N ILE A 78 -6.61 0.75 -8.69
CA ILE A 78 -6.04 0.37 -7.38
C ILE A 78 -5.02 -0.75 -7.59
N ALA A 79 -3.77 -0.55 -7.12
CA ALA A 79 -2.77 -1.60 -7.04
C ALA A 79 -2.41 -1.87 -5.59
N HIS A 80 -2.33 -3.14 -5.21
CA HIS A 80 -2.03 -3.57 -3.84
C HIS A 80 -0.70 -4.33 -3.79
N VAL A 81 0.22 -3.83 -2.98
CA VAL A 81 1.46 -4.50 -2.60
C VAL A 81 1.23 -5.12 -1.22
N PRO A 82 0.98 -6.42 -1.15
CA PRO A 82 0.66 -7.10 0.11
C PRO A 82 1.92 -7.30 0.97
N GLU A 83 1.71 -7.48 2.26
CA GLU A 83 2.72 -7.96 3.19
C GLU A 83 3.43 -9.22 2.66
N ASN A 84 4.68 -9.42 3.03
CA ASN A 84 5.51 -10.54 2.56
C ASN A 84 5.74 -10.59 1.05
N ARG A 85 5.63 -9.44 0.34
CA ARG A 85 6.03 -9.20 -1.06
C ARG A 85 5.28 -10.03 -2.10
N ARG A 86 4.92 -11.28 -1.79
CA ARG A 86 4.17 -12.22 -2.62
C ARG A 86 4.66 -12.29 -4.07
N LEU A 87 5.99 -12.43 -4.24
CA LEU A 87 6.58 -12.66 -5.54
C LEU A 87 6.41 -14.12 -5.98
N PHE A 88 6.43 -14.32 -7.28
CA PHE A 88 6.55 -15.65 -7.88
C PHE A 88 8.03 -16.05 -7.84
N ALA A 89 8.45 -16.73 -6.79
CA ALA A 89 9.85 -17.01 -6.46
C ALA A 89 10.63 -17.74 -7.58
N ARG A 90 9.94 -18.58 -8.36
CA ARG A 90 10.50 -19.35 -9.49
C ARG A 90 10.47 -18.62 -10.83
N LEU A 91 9.90 -17.42 -10.89
CA LEU A 91 9.96 -16.57 -12.06
C LEU A 91 11.11 -15.57 -11.94
N SER A 92 11.59 -15.08 -13.09
CA SER A 92 12.58 -14.01 -13.13
C SER A 92 12.01 -12.71 -12.56
N VAL A 93 12.89 -11.74 -12.26
CA VAL A 93 12.48 -10.38 -11.91
C VAL A 93 11.59 -9.78 -12.99
N GLU A 94 12.02 -9.86 -14.26
CA GLU A 94 11.27 -9.33 -15.40
C GLU A 94 9.91 -9.99 -15.56
N ASP A 95 9.81 -11.31 -15.39
CA ASP A 95 8.53 -12.02 -15.45
C ASP A 95 7.61 -11.62 -14.28
N ASN A 96 8.16 -11.41 -13.08
CA ASN A 96 7.39 -10.86 -11.97
C ASN A 96 6.83 -9.47 -12.28
N LEU A 97 7.64 -8.58 -12.87
CA LEU A 97 7.18 -7.26 -13.30
C LEU A 97 6.09 -7.39 -14.38
N LYS A 98 6.26 -8.29 -15.35
CA LYS A 98 5.28 -8.56 -16.41
C LYS A 98 3.92 -8.99 -15.86
N MET A 99 3.87 -9.68 -14.71
CA MET A 99 2.59 -10.00 -14.04
C MET A 99 1.79 -8.76 -13.65
N GLY A 100 2.45 -7.60 -13.44
CA GLY A 100 1.78 -6.32 -13.20
C GLY A 100 0.99 -5.80 -14.41
N ALA A 101 1.33 -6.24 -15.61
CA ALA A 101 0.61 -5.92 -16.84
C ALA A 101 -0.58 -6.87 -17.10
N TYR A 102 -1.30 -7.30 -16.05
CA TYR A 102 -2.44 -8.21 -16.20
C TYR A 102 -3.56 -7.62 -17.06
N MET A 103 -3.86 -6.33 -16.88
CA MET A 103 -4.91 -5.64 -17.59
C MET A 103 -4.52 -5.35 -19.05
N PRO A 104 -5.46 -5.42 -20.03
CA PRO A 104 -5.18 -5.08 -21.43
C PRO A 104 -4.62 -3.66 -21.62
N SER A 105 -5.05 -2.69 -20.82
CA SER A 105 -4.51 -1.33 -20.81
C SER A 105 -3.03 -1.32 -20.42
N ALA A 106 -2.67 -1.99 -19.34
CA ALA A 106 -1.29 -2.07 -18.85
C ALA A 106 -0.36 -2.82 -19.83
N ARG A 107 -0.88 -3.83 -20.56
CA ARG A 107 -0.09 -4.54 -21.59
C ARG A 107 0.34 -3.62 -22.73
N ARG A 108 -0.51 -2.66 -23.12
CA ARG A 108 -0.21 -1.72 -24.20
C ARG A 108 0.95 -0.79 -23.88
N ILE A 109 1.11 -0.41 -22.61
CA ILE A 109 2.14 0.51 -22.12
C ILE A 109 3.27 -0.23 -21.39
N PHE A 110 3.30 -1.55 -21.43
CA PHE A 110 4.21 -2.37 -20.60
C PHE A 110 5.68 -1.99 -20.80
N LYS A 111 6.12 -1.75 -22.05
CA LYS A 111 7.52 -1.42 -22.33
C LYS A 111 7.92 -0.12 -21.63
N ASP A 112 7.14 0.93 -21.82
CA ASP A 112 7.42 2.25 -21.23
C ASP A 112 7.37 2.19 -19.70
N ARG A 113 6.42 1.41 -19.15
CA ARG A 113 6.33 1.20 -17.69
C ARG A 113 7.45 0.35 -17.14
N LEU A 114 7.96 -0.62 -17.90
CA LEU A 114 9.11 -1.42 -17.51
C LEU A 114 10.38 -0.55 -17.47
N ASP A 115 10.60 0.31 -18.47
CA ASP A 115 11.71 1.25 -18.52
C ASP A 115 11.65 2.21 -17.33
N TYR A 116 10.48 2.76 -17.01
CA TYR A 116 10.25 3.58 -15.82
C TYR A 116 10.59 2.84 -14.51
N VAL A 117 10.13 1.59 -14.36
CA VAL A 117 10.43 0.78 -13.16
C VAL A 117 11.94 0.49 -13.06
N TYR A 118 12.63 0.27 -14.18
CA TYR A 118 14.08 0.08 -14.19
C TYR A 118 14.85 1.37 -13.87
N GLU A 119 14.30 2.54 -14.24
CA GLU A 119 14.85 3.84 -13.82
C GLU A 119 14.68 4.07 -12.32
N LEU A 120 13.51 3.71 -11.76
CA LEU A 120 13.27 3.74 -10.30
C LEU A 120 14.17 2.76 -9.54
N PHE A 121 14.41 1.59 -10.11
CA PHE A 121 15.11 0.46 -9.48
C PHE A 121 16.19 -0.12 -10.40
N PRO A 122 17.34 0.54 -10.59
CA PRO A 122 18.41 0.06 -11.48
C PRO A 122 18.87 -1.36 -11.16
N ARG A 123 18.87 -1.74 -9.89
CA ARG A 123 19.23 -3.11 -9.45
C ARG A 123 18.29 -4.18 -10.00
N LEU A 124 17.02 -3.87 -10.22
CA LEU A 124 16.08 -4.81 -10.85
C LEU A 124 16.42 -5.01 -12.33
N HIS A 125 16.87 -3.94 -13.02
CA HIS A 125 17.33 -4.06 -14.40
C HIS A 125 18.60 -4.92 -14.52
N GLU A 126 19.59 -4.69 -13.66
CA GLU A 126 20.82 -5.48 -13.62
C GLU A 126 20.53 -6.97 -13.42
N ARG A 127 19.52 -7.28 -12.60
CA ARG A 127 19.12 -8.63 -12.19
C ARG A 127 17.87 -9.16 -12.88
N ARG A 128 17.43 -8.55 -13.99
CA ARG A 128 16.13 -8.86 -14.62
C ARG A 128 15.91 -10.33 -14.97
N LYS A 129 16.98 -11.08 -15.24
CA LYS A 129 16.95 -12.52 -15.54
C LYS A 129 17.10 -13.42 -14.31
N GLN A 130 17.44 -12.85 -13.13
CA GLN A 130 17.59 -13.61 -11.89
C GLN A 130 16.23 -14.06 -11.36
N LEU A 131 16.17 -15.25 -10.75
CA LEU A 131 14.98 -15.73 -10.07
C LEU A 131 14.66 -14.84 -8.86
N ALA A 132 13.42 -14.36 -8.76
CA ALA A 132 13.02 -13.43 -7.71
C ALA A 132 13.20 -13.99 -6.29
N GLY A 133 13.04 -15.31 -6.12
CA GLY A 133 13.25 -15.97 -4.83
C GLY A 133 14.70 -15.96 -4.32
N THR A 134 15.68 -15.68 -5.19
CA THR A 134 17.12 -15.63 -4.82
C THR A 134 17.64 -14.23 -4.53
N MET A 135 16.78 -13.21 -4.65
CA MET A 135 17.12 -11.83 -4.34
C MET A 135 17.12 -11.55 -2.84
N SER A 136 17.82 -10.51 -2.41
CA SER A 136 17.72 -9.98 -1.04
C SER A 136 16.30 -9.51 -0.72
N GLY A 137 15.94 -9.45 0.57
CA GLY A 137 14.62 -8.99 1.00
C GLY A 137 14.26 -7.59 0.51
N GLY A 138 15.24 -6.68 0.45
CA GLY A 138 15.03 -5.34 -0.10
C GLY A 138 14.77 -5.33 -1.61
N GLU A 139 15.55 -6.09 -2.38
CA GLU A 139 15.35 -6.21 -3.82
C GLU A 139 13.99 -6.87 -4.15
N GLN A 140 13.57 -7.86 -3.35
CA GLN A 140 12.24 -8.45 -3.47
C GLN A 140 11.13 -7.42 -3.19
N GLN A 141 11.32 -6.54 -2.19
CA GLN A 141 10.37 -5.48 -1.88
C GLN A 141 10.25 -4.48 -3.04
N MET A 142 11.40 -4.05 -3.60
CA MET A 142 11.42 -3.17 -4.77
C MET A 142 10.75 -3.83 -5.98
N CYS A 143 10.95 -5.14 -6.19
CA CYS A 143 10.29 -5.89 -7.26
C CYS A 143 8.77 -5.97 -7.06
N ALA A 144 8.28 -6.15 -5.82
CA ALA A 144 6.86 -6.17 -5.52
C ALA A 144 6.20 -4.80 -5.77
N ILE A 145 6.86 -3.71 -5.37
CA ILE A 145 6.39 -2.34 -5.64
C ILE A 145 6.47 -2.05 -7.15
N GLY A 146 7.58 -2.37 -7.81
CA GLY A 146 7.74 -2.23 -9.25
C GLY A 146 6.64 -2.94 -10.03
N ARG A 147 6.29 -4.17 -9.65
CA ARG A 147 5.18 -4.93 -10.23
C ARG A 147 3.84 -4.19 -10.12
N ALA A 148 3.58 -3.54 -8.99
CA ALA A 148 2.37 -2.74 -8.82
C ALA A 148 2.38 -1.49 -9.73
N LEU A 149 3.53 -0.83 -9.87
CA LEU A 149 3.68 0.39 -10.69
C LEU A 149 3.59 0.13 -12.20
N ILE A 150 3.80 -1.11 -12.67
CA ILE A 150 3.61 -1.49 -14.08
C ILE A 150 2.19 -1.20 -14.56
N SER A 151 1.18 -1.35 -13.71
CA SER A 151 -0.21 -1.10 -14.08
C SER A 151 -0.57 0.37 -14.19
N GLU A 152 0.36 1.29 -13.92
CA GLU A 152 0.12 2.75 -13.85
C GLU A 152 -1.07 3.09 -12.95
N PRO A 153 -1.03 2.68 -11.67
CA PRO A 153 -2.16 2.81 -10.78
C PRO A 153 -2.45 4.26 -10.40
N LYS A 154 -3.71 4.56 -10.11
CA LYS A 154 -4.13 5.84 -9.51
C LYS A 154 -3.91 5.86 -8.00
N LEU A 155 -4.03 4.68 -7.37
CA LEU A 155 -3.84 4.48 -5.93
C LEU A 155 -2.97 3.25 -5.69
N VAL A 156 -1.87 3.44 -4.98
CA VAL A 156 -0.98 2.36 -4.53
C VAL A 156 -1.25 2.06 -3.05
N LEU A 157 -1.66 0.83 -2.75
CA LEU A 157 -1.80 0.33 -1.39
C LEU A 157 -0.52 -0.42 -1.00
N LEU A 158 0.12 -0.03 0.11
CA LEU A 158 1.35 -0.64 0.62
C LEU A 158 1.09 -1.24 2.01
N ASP A 159 1.20 -2.56 2.13
CA ASP A 159 0.96 -3.30 3.37
C ASP A 159 2.29 -3.61 4.07
N GLU A 160 2.60 -2.86 5.13
CA GLU A 160 3.83 -2.94 5.95
C GLU A 160 5.11 -3.11 5.11
N PRO A 161 5.38 -2.20 4.15
CA PRO A 161 6.46 -2.39 3.19
C PRO A 161 7.85 -2.35 3.82
N SER A 162 8.00 -1.85 5.05
CA SER A 162 9.27 -1.78 5.78
C SER A 162 9.55 -3.03 6.62
N MET A 163 8.57 -3.91 6.81
CA MET A 163 8.67 -5.03 7.75
C MET A 163 9.78 -6.04 7.38
N GLY A 164 10.61 -6.38 8.36
CA GLY A 164 11.69 -7.38 8.19
C GLY A 164 12.83 -6.93 7.27
N LEU A 165 12.98 -5.62 7.02
CA LEU A 165 14.05 -5.06 6.22
C LEU A 165 15.14 -4.44 7.11
N ALA A 166 16.37 -4.42 6.59
CA ALA A 166 17.48 -3.71 7.25
C ALA A 166 17.21 -2.19 7.24
N PRO A 167 17.68 -1.42 8.24
CA PRO A 167 17.37 0.01 8.38
C PRO A 167 17.67 0.85 7.13
N VAL A 168 18.76 0.55 6.42
CA VAL A 168 19.12 1.25 5.18
C VAL A 168 18.09 1.00 4.06
N ILE A 169 17.51 -0.18 4.01
CA ILE A 169 16.48 -0.53 3.02
C ILE A 169 15.13 0.09 3.40
N VAL A 170 14.81 0.13 4.69
CA VAL A 170 13.63 0.84 5.20
C VAL A 170 13.64 2.29 4.73
N GLN A 171 14.78 2.98 4.85
CA GLN A 171 14.93 4.35 4.36
C GLN A 171 14.67 4.44 2.85
N GLN A 172 15.23 3.52 2.06
CA GLN A 172 15.01 3.48 0.61
C GLN A 172 13.53 3.29 0.24
N VAL A 173 12.78 2.45 0.99
CA VAL A 173 11.33 2.27 0.79
C VAL A 173 10.58 3.58 1.04
N PHE A 174 10.89 4.29 2.13
CA PHE A 174 10.23 5.56 2.44
C PHE A 174 10.64 6.68 1.47
N ASP A 175 11.89 6.71 1.02
CA ASP A 175 12.33 7.65 -0.03
C ASP A 175 11.60 7.39 -1.35
N LEU A 176 11.36 6.12 -1.69
CA LEU A 176 10.52 5.75 -2.82
C LEU A 176 9.09 6.26 -2.68
N VAL A 177 8.47 6.12 -1.50
CA VAL A 177 7.12 6.67 -1.26
C VAL A 177 7.08 8.17 -1.52
N ARG A 178 8.08 8.94 -1.04
CA ARG A 178 8.20 10.38 -1.35
C ARG A 178 8.33 10.62 -2.85
N ARG A 179 9.15 9.84 -3.55
CA ARG A 179 9.38 9.99 -4.99
C ARG A 179 8.10 9.75 -5.79
N ILE A 180 7.44 8.60 -5.62
CA ILE A 180 6.21 8.30 -6.36
C ILE A 180 5.08 9.29 -6.05
N ARG A 181 4.99 9.75 -4.80
CA ARG A 181 4.06 10.83 -4.45
C ARG A 181 4.39 12.12 -5.21
N SER A 182 5.66 12.54 -5.28
CA SER A 182 6.06 13.76 -6.03
C SER A 182 5.80 13.65 -7.53
N GLU A 183 5.70 12.44 -8.07
CA GLU A 183 5.32 12.14 -9.45
C GLU A 183 3.77 12.07 -9.65
N GLY A 184 2.98 12.37 -8.60
CA GLY A 184 1.52 12.48 -8.66
C GLY A 184 0.76 11.21 -8.29
N TYR A 185 1.44 10.13 -7.88
CA TYR A 185 0.74 8.94 -7.39
C TYR A 185 0.05 9.22 -6.05
N THR A 186 -1.13 8.64 -5.87
CA THR A 186 -1.78 8.57 -4.57
C THR A 186 -1.31 7.31 -3.84
N VAL A 187 -0.96 7.44 -2.57
CA VAL A 187 -0.44 6.31 -1.78
C VAL A 187 -1.23 6.16 -0.49
N LEU A 188 -1.68 4.96 -0.21
CA LEU A 188 -2.16 4.56 1.11
C LEU A 188 -1.21 3.48 1.66
N ILE A 189 -0.51 3.81 2.72
CA ILE A 189 0.46 2.93 3.37
C ILE A 189 -0.05 2.54 4.75
N VAL A 190 0.00 1.27 5.08
CA VAL A 190 -0.20 0.83 6.47
C VAL A 190 1.14 0.43 7.05
N GLU A 191 1.43 0.91 8.28
CA GLU A 191 2.73 0.74 8.91
C GLU A 191 2.62 0.64 10.43
N GLN A 192 3.57 -0.08 11.01
CA GLN A 192 3.81 -0.08 12.45
C GLN A 192 4.91 0.91 12.84
N ASN A 193 5.84 1.22 11.95
CA ASN A 193 6.94 2.16 12.19
C ASN A 193 6.46 3.62 12.07
N VAL A 194 5.76 4.09 13.11
CA VAL A 194 5.11 5.41 13.13
C VAL A 194 6.12 6.54 12.92
N SER A 195 7.28 6.48 13.59
CA SER A 195 8.30 7.54 13.54
C SER A 195 8.88 7.75 12.13
N GLN A 196 8.92 6.71 11.30
CA GLN A 196 9.45 6.81 9.95
C GLN A 196 8.36 7.16 8.93
N VAL A 197 7.17 6.55 9.05
CA VAL A 197 6.10 6.78 8.08
C VAL A 197 5.58 8.22 8.14
N LEU A 198 5.45 8.82 9.34
CA LEU A 198 5.01 10.22 9.48
C LEU A 198 5.95 11.24 8.83
N LYS A 199 7.21 10.88 8.53
CA LYS A 199 8.15 11.76 7.79
C LYS A 199 7.88 11.81 6.28
N VAL A 200 7.04 10.92 5.75
CA VAL A 200 6.90 10.72 4.29
C VAL A 200 5.46 10.84 3.80
N VAL A 201 4.50 10.95 4.70
CA VAL A 201 3.07 11.11 4.37
C VAL A 201 2.56 12.51 4.71
N ASP A 202 1.41 12.87 4.15
CA ASP A 202 0.74 14.15 4.41
C ASP A 202 -0.11 14.08 5.67
N ARG A 203 -0.87 12.99 5.80
CA ARG A 203 -1.81 12.74 6.90
C ARG A 203 -1.71 11.29 7.35
N ALA A 204 -2.18 11.04 8.56
CA ALA A 204 -2.35 9.68 9.01
C ALA A 204 -3.63 9.49 9.84
N TYR A 205 -4.05 8.24 9.91
CA TYR A 205 -5.11 7.73 10.76
C TYR A 205 -4.51 6.73 11.74
N LEU A 206 -4.89 6.82 13.01
CA LEU A 206 -4.57 5.81 14.01
C LEU A 206 -5.69 4.77 14.06
N LEU A 207 -5.33 3.52 13.80
CA LEU A 207 -6.23 2.37 13.88
C LEU A 207 -5.89 1.55 15.12
N GLU A 208 -6.85 1.39 16.02
CA GLU A 208 -6.74 0.55 17.21
C GLU A 208 -7.94 -0.40 17.29
N VAL A 209 -7.68 -1.66 17.49
CA VAL A 209 -8.69 -2.72 17.68
C VAL A 209 -9.84 -2.60 16.67
N GLY A 210 -9.49 -2.36 15.39
CA GLY A 210 -10.45 -2.24 14.29
C GLY A 210 -11.26 -0.94 14.23
N ARG A 211 -10.88 0.11 14.96
CA ARG A 211 -11.53 1.43 14.98
C ARG A 211 -10.54 2.54 14.65
N MET A 212 -11.01 3.58 13.98
CA MET A 212 -10.24 4.81 13.81
C MET A 212 -10.36 5.66 15.07
N GLU A 213 -9.27 5.80 15.83
CA GLU A 213 -9.24 6.53 17.09
C GLU A 213 -8.98 8.03 16.89
N THR A 214 -8.03 8.33 15.98
CA THR A 214 -7.70 9.74 15.67
C THR A 214 -7.16 9.85 14.26
N SER A 215 -7.14 11.07 13.75
CA SER A 215 -6.52 11.39 12.46
C SER A 215 -6.06 12.85 12.45
N GLY A 216 -5.05 13.15 11.64
CA GLY A 216 -4.53 14.50 11.51
C GLY A 216 -3.42 14.57 10.46
N SER A 217 -2.85 15.77 10.31
CA SER A 217 -1.63 15.92 9.52
C SER A 217 -0.50 15.11 10.13
N ALA A 218 0.44 14.68 9.31
CA ALA A 218 1.62 13.95 9.80
C ALA A 218 2.40 14.76 10.86
N ALA A 219 2.45 16.10 10.69
CA ALA A 219 3.12 16.99 11.64
C ALA A 219 2.39 17.06 13.00
N GLU A 220 1.05 17.15 12.99
CA GLU A 220 0.25 17.14 14.23
C GLU A 220 0.44 15.83 15.00
N LEU A 221 0.32 14.69 14.31
CA LEU A 221 0.45 13.37 14.93
C LEU A 221 1.89 13.12 15.42
N ALA A 222 2.91 13.58 14.70
CA ALA A 222 4.31 13.45 15.13
C ALA A 222 4.63 14.28 16.40
N ASN A 223 3.86 15.33 16.69
CA ASN A 223 3.99 16.18 17.86
C ASN A 223 3.00 15.82 18.99
N SER A 224 2.10 14.88 18.79
CA SER A 224 1.16 14.41 19.81
C SER A 224 1.89 13.61 20.89
N ASP A 225 1.78 14.02 22.14
CA ASP A 225 2.39 13.33 23.27
C ASP A 225 1.87 11.89 23.42
N ASP A 226 0.59 11.66 23.14
CA ASP A 226 -0.02 10.33 23.24
C ASP A 226 0.56 9.39 22.17
N ILE A 227 0.68 9.86 20.93
CA ILE A 227 1.28 9.09 19.83
C ILE A 227 2.76 8.81 20.10
N ARG A 228 3.49 9.80 20.59
CA ARG A 228 4.93 9.66 20.91
C ARG A 228 5.17 8.61 21.99
N LYS A 229 4.44 8.69 23.09
CA LYS A 229 4.55 7.74 24.21
C LYS A 229 4.11 6.32 23.80
N ALA A 230 2.96 6.19 23.11
CA ALA A 230 2.39 4.89 22.76
C ALA A 230 3.14 4.17 21.63
N TYR A 231 3.67 4.91 20.64
CA TYR A 231 4.15 4.33 19.38
C TYR A 231 5.58 4.69 19.00
N MET A 232 6.20 5.73 19.61
CA MET A 232 7.55 6.14 19.24
C MET A 232 8.57 5.87 20.38
N GLY A 233 8.13 5.50 21.58
CA GLY A 233 8.98 5.18 22.72
C GLY A 233 9.74 6.38 23.29
N ILE A 234 9.21 7.60 23.12
CA ILE A 234 9.80 8.87 23.57
C ILE A 234 8.77 9.75 24.27
#